data_90bb9f785b0817e2f142d5dcd568e94b
#
_entry.id   90bb9f785b0817e2f142d5dcd568e94b
#
_cell.length_a   1.000
_cell.length_b   1.000
_cell.length_c   1.000
_cell.angle_alpha   90.00
_cell.angle_beta   90.00
_cell.angle_gamma   90.00
#
_symmetry.space_group_name_H-M   'P 1'
#
loop_
_entity.id
_entity.type
_entity.pdbx_description
1 polymer ?
#
loop_
_entity_poly.entity_id
_entity_poly.type
_entity_poly.pdbx_seq_one_letter_code
_entity_poly.pdbx_strand_id
1 'polypeptide(L)'
;TGACHGSARGQDGFMISLFGYDPKGDYQRVTREFAGRRINLALPEESLLLTKAIGTVPHTGGKLFEKDSPFHSTLLEWIKDGAKYDPAEIALPVKIEVEPKEFLLEGSAKEIPLTVKATYSDGTDRDVSTLSNYTSSNDNSISVDASSGVTSSKTQGEAFLMARFHTFTEGSMAIVIPEGLKYTQPKLKQFNYIDNHVHEKLHKLRIVPSEICSDEIFIRRVYLDIIGLLPTEEELKVFVSDTNPGKRDALVDELLERKDF
;
A
#
# COMPACT_ATOMS: atom_id res chain seq x y z
N THR A 1 -6.62 2.52 -16.49
CA THR A 1 -6.00 1.96 -17.70
C THR A 1 -5.31 0.62 -17.45
N GLY A 2 -4.59 0.45 -16.32
CA GLY A 2 -3.86 -0.78 -15.99
C GLY A 2 -4.70 -2.05 -16.05
N ALA A 3 -5.89 -2.02 -15.46
CA ALA A 3 -6.80 -3.18 -15.46
C ALA A 3 -7.26 -3.61 -16.86
N CYS A 4 -7.44 -2.68 -17.79
CA CYS A 4 -7.94 -2.97 -19.12
C CYS A 4 -6.81 -3.17 -20.15
N HIS A 5 -5.89 -2.21 -20.23
CA HIS A 5 -4.85 -2.18 -21.26
C HIS A 5 -3.49 -2.73 -20.79
N GLY A 6 -3.29 -2.92 -19.49
CA GLY A 6 -2.04 -3.43 -18.92
C GLY A 6 -1.92 -4.96 -18.90
N SER A 7 -2.92 -5.71 -19.35
CA SER A 7 -2.83 -7.16 -19.50
C SER A 7 -1.98 -7.55 -20.71
N ALA A 8 -1.52 -8.80 -20.78
CA ALA A 8 -0.62 -9.29 -21.83
C ALA A 8 -1.15 -9.09 -23.26
N ARG A 9 -2.46 -9.05 -23.44
CA ARG A 9 -3.12 -8.83 -24.75
C ARG A 9 -3.71 -7.43 -24.89
N GLY A 10 -3.80 -6.67 -23.80
CA GLY A 10 -4.55 -5.43 -23.73
C GLY A 10 -6.06 -5.65 -23.91
N GLN A 11 -6.82 -4.56 -24.07
CA GLN A 11 -8.25 -4.58 -24.38
C GLN A 11 -8.44 -4.08 -25.80
N ASP A 12 -9.23 -4.81 -26.60
CA ASP A 12 -9.54 -4.47 -28.00
C ASP A 12 -8.28 -4.24 -28.89
N GLY A 13 -7.23 -5.03 -28.64
CA GLY A 13 -5.96 -4.94 -29.37
C GLY A 13 -5.12 -3.71 -29.03
N PHE A 14 -5.43 -3.01 -27.95
CA PHE A 14 -4.59 -1.93 -27.42
C PHE A 14 -3.99 -2.32 -26.07
N MET A 15 -2.67 -2.46 -26.03
CA MET A 15 -1.90 -2.74 -24.85
C MET A 15 -0.99 -1.56 -24.52
N ILE A 16 -0.83 -1.27 -23.23
CA ILE A 16 0.19 -0.40 -22.67
C ILE A 16 0.84 -1.09 -21.48
N SER A 17 2.09 -0.75 -21.16
CA SER A 17 2.77 -1.32 -20.04
C SER A 17 2.10 -0.92 -18.71
N LEU A 18 2.25 -1.78 -17.70
CA LEU A 18 1.80 -1.43 -16.35
C LEU A 18 2.71 -0.34 -15.78
N PHE A 19 2.10 0.72 -15.29
CA PHE A 19 2.78 1.82 -14.58
C PHE A 19 3.91 2.51 -15.37
N GLY A 20 3.86 2.48 -16.69
CA GLY A 20 4.89 3.09 -17.54
C GLY A 20 6.23 2.33 -17.51
N TYR A 21 6.21 1.03 -17.24
CA TYR A 21 7.43 0.20 -17.20
C TYR A 21 8.19 0.14 -18.53
N ASP A 22 7.46 0.20 -19.67
CA ASP A 22 8.02 0.18 -21.02
C ASP A 22 7.60 1.43 -21.82
N PRO A 23 8.10 2.63 -21.49
CA PRO A 23 7.66 3.87 -22.12
C PRO A 23 7.95 3.89 -23.63
N LYS A 24 9.03 3.24 -24.07
CA LYS A 24 9.37 3.13 -25.52
C LYS A 24 8.37 2.27 -26.26
N GLY A 25 8.01 1.12 -25.70
CA GLY A 25 6.98 0.25 -26.28
C GLY A 25 5.62 0.92 -26.24
N ASP A 26 5.26 1.61 -25.18
CA ASP A 26 4.00 2.34 -25.08
C ASP A 26 3.90 3.46 -26.10
N TYR A 27 4.97 4.21 -26.31
CA TYR A 27 5.04 5.21 -27.38
C TYR A 27 4.79 4.57 -28.77
N GLN A 28 5.42 3.44 -29.06
CA GLN A 28 5.21 2.74 -30.33
C GLN A 28 3.75 2.27 -30.48
N ARG A 29 3.17 1.70 -29.44
CA ARG A 29 1.79 1.23 -29.43
C ARG A 29 0.79 2.38 -29.58
N VAL A 30 1.04 3.52 -28.97
CA VAL A 30 0.15 4.69 -29.04
C VAL A 30 0.27 5.38 -30.41
N THR A 31 1.49 5.55 -30.94
CA THR A 31 1.73 6.45 -32.08
C THR A 31 1.91 5.72 -33.43
N ARG A 32 2.42 4.47 -33.42
CA ARG A 32 2.82 3.75 -34.62
C ARG A 32 1.97 2.52 -34.94
N GLU A 33 1.55 1.81 -33.91
CA GLU A 33 0.67 0.66 -34.10
C GLU A 33 -0.72 1.14 -34.54
N PHE A 34 -1.21 0.68 -35.69
CA PHE A 34 -2.42 1.20 -36.33
C PHE A 34 -2.36 2.73 -36.51
N ALA A 35 -1.40 3.20 -37.31
CA ALA A 35 -1.17 4.61 -37.55
C ALA A 35 -2.45 5.38 -37.90
N GLY A 36 -2.66 6.54 -37.27
CA GLY A 36 -3.84 7.37 -37.44
C GLY A 36 -5.09 6.93 -36.68
N ARG A 37 -5.11 5.74 -36.05
CA ARG A 37 -6.26 5.27 -35.28
C ARG A 37 -6.38 5.92 -33.91
N ARG A 38 -5.28 5.99 -33.17
CA ARG A 38 -5.29 6.48 -31.78
C ARG A 38 -4.96 7.96 -31.69
N ILE A 39 -4.09 8.42 -32.56
CA ILE A 39 -3.63 9.81 -32.65
C ILE A 39 -3.98 10.34 -34.06
N ASN A 40 -4.61 11.51 -34.10
CA ASN A 40 -4.90 12.25 -35.32
C ASN A 40 -4.09 13.54 -35.31
N LEU A 41 -2.99 13.59 -36.05
CA LEU A 41 -2.12 14.77 -36.12
C LEU A 41 -2.73 15.91 -36.94
N ALA A 42 -3.71 15.64 -37.81
CA ALA A 42 -4.38 16.67 -38.57
C ALA A 42 -5.47 17.39 -37.76
N LEU A 43 -6.15 16.63 -36.90
CA LEU A 43 -7.18 17.12 -35.97
C LEU A 43 -6.89 16.58 -34.55
N PRO A 44 -5.90 17.13 -33.83
CA PRO A 44 -5.44 16.61 -32.58
C PRO A 44 -6.54 16.38 -31.53
N GLU A 45 -7.52 17.27 -31.46
CA GLU A 45 -8.66 17.20 -30.53
C GLU A 45 -9.61 16.04 -30.82
N GLU A 46 -9.60 15.48 -32.01
CA GLU A 46 -10.39 14.30 -32.41
C GLU A 46 -9.62 13.00 -32.24
N SER A 47 -8.40 13.05 -31.68
CA SER A 47 -7.63 11.85 -31.38
C SER A 47 -8.41 10.90 -30.45
N LEU A 48 -8.54 9.63 -30.87
CA LEU A 48 -9.29 8.63 -30.12
C LEU A 48 -8.73 8.45 -28.69
N LEU A 49 -7.42 8.65 -28.51
CA LEU A 49 -6.76 8.65 -27.21
C LEU A 49 -7.37 9.69 -26.26
N LEU A 50 -7.61 10.90 -26.74
CA LEU A 50 -8.23 11.98 -25.96
C LEU A 50 -9.74 11.78 -25.80
N THR A 51 -10.45 11.54 -26.89
CA THR A 51 -11.92 11.49 -26.90
C THR A 51 -12.46 10.34 -26.04
N LYS A 52 -11.77 9.19 -25.99
CA LYS A 52 -12.10 8.09 -25.08
C LYS A 52 -11.79 8.44 -23.63
N ALA A 53 -10.66 9.11 -23.37
CA ALA A 53 -10.24 9.46 -22.02
C ALA A 53 -11.16 10.50 -21.35
N ILE A 54 -11.69 11.47 -22.10
CA ILE A 54 -12.67 12.44 -21.61
C ILE A 54 -14.13 11.95 -21.70
N GLY A 55 -14.36 10.75 -22.23
CA GLY A 55 -15.70 10.12 -22.29
C GLY A 55 -16.63 10.64 -23.39
N THR A 56 -16.16 11.41 -24.38
CA THR A 56 -16.96 11.84 -25.54
C THR A 56 -17.21 10.72 -26.52
N VAL A 57 -16.37 9.69 -26.50
CA VAL A 57 -16.57 8.42 -27.20
C VAL A 57 -16.77 7.30 -26.18
N PRO A 58 -17.76 6.40 -26.36
CA PRO A 58 -17.99 5.29 -25.43
C PRO A 58 -16.72 4.49 -25.15
N HIS A 59 -16.43 4.27 -23.88
CA HIS A 59 -15.25 3.58 -23.40
C HIS A 59 -15.56 2.78 -22.13
N THR A 60 -15.33 1.48 -22.15
CA THR A 60 -15.58 0.57 -21.01
C THR A 60 -14.81 0.97 -19.76
N GLY A 61 -13.61 1.56 -19.93
CA GLY A 61 -12.80 2.09 -18.83
C GLY A 61 -13.34 3.39 -18.21
N GLY A 62 -14.46 3.91 -18.69
CA GLY A 62 -15.05 5.16 -18.24
C GLY A 62 -14.26 6.40 -18.61
N LYS A 63 -14.68 7.52 -18.03
CA LYS A 63 -14.00 8.80 -18.14
C LYS A 63 -12.81 8.81 -17.16
N LEU A 64 -11.64 9.22 -17.65
CA LEU A 64 -10.41 9.25 -16.86
C LEU A 64 -10.09 10.64 -16.31
N PHE A 65 -10.40 11.68 -17.07
CA PHE A 65 -10.19 13.08 -16.68
C PHE A 65 -11.15 14.01 -17.44
N GLU A 66 -11.28 15.21 -16.93
CA GLU A 66 -12.14 16.23 -17.54
C GLU A 66 -11.49 16.85 -18.78
N LYS A 67 -12.34 17.30 -19.71
CA LYS A 67 -11.88 18.18 -20.79
C LYS A 67 -11.28 19.46 -20.17
N ASP A 68 -10.22 19.96 -20.77
CA ASP A 68 -9.48 21.14 -20.33
C ASP A 68 -8.77 21.01 -18.96
N SER A 69 -8.74 19.80 -18.39
CA SER A 69 -7.90 19.48 -17.24
C SER A 69 -6.41 19.53 -17.61
N PRO A 70 -5.49 19.63 -16.64
CA PRO A 70 -4.05 19.58 -16.89
C PRO A 70 -3.62 18.35 -17.71
N PHE A 71 -4.20 17.16 -17.44
CA PHE A 71 -3.91 15.94 -18.20
C PHE A 71 -4.38 16.05 -19.65
N HIS A 72 -5.59 16.58 -19.88
CA HIS A 72 -6.11 16.77 -21.22
C HIS A 72 -5.22 17.77 -22.01
N SER A 73 -4.89 18.91 -21.41
CA SER A 73 -4.08 19.95 -22.04
C SER A 73 -2.68 19.43 -22.39
N THR A 74 -2.02 18.74 -21.47
CA THR A 74 -0.70 18.14 -21.72
C THR A 74 -0.71 17.14 -22.87
N LEU A 75 -1.69 16.23 -22.91
CA LEU A 75 -1.80 15.26 -24.00
C LEU A 75 -2.14 15.95 -25.34
N LEU A 76 -3.02 16.91 -25.33
CA LEU A 76 -3.41 17.67 -26.54
C LEU A 76 -2.22 18.43 -27.11
N GLU A 77 -1.45 19.14 -26.29
CA GLU A 77 -0.24 19.84 -26.69
C GLU A 77 0.80 18.90 -27.27
N TRP A 78 1.05 17.76 -26.60
CA TRP A 78 1.96 16.74 -27.12
C TRP A 78 1.54 16.23 -28.51
N ILE A 79 0.23 16.03 -28.77
CA ILE A 79 -0.25 15.62 -30.09
C ILE A 79 -0.09 16.76 -31.10
N LYS A 80 -0.40 18.00 -30.72
CA LYS A 80 -0.20 19.20 -31.56
C LYS A 80 1.27 19.38 -31.97
N ASP A 81 2.19 19.04 -31.09
CA ASP A 81 3.63 19.06 -31.36
C ASP A 81 4.14 17.88 -32.20
N GLY A 82 3.23 17.06 -32.72
CA GLY A 82 3.51 15.92 -33.59
C GLY A 82 3.75 14.62 -32.84
N ALA A 83 3.32 14.51 -31.60
CA ALA A 83 3.45 13.33 -30.77
C ALA A 83 4.87 12.73 -30.79
N LYS A 84 5.87 13.58 -30.57
CA LYS A 84 7.29 13.20 -30.61
C LYS A 84 7.64 12.35 -29.41
N TYR A 85 8.61 11.45 -29.60
CA TYR A 85 9.24 10.74 -28.49
C TYR A 85 10.21 11.67 -27.77
N ASP A 86 10.34 11.50 -26.48
CA ASP A 86 11.26 12.28 -25.67
C ASP A 86 12.71 12.10 -26.12
N PRO A 87 13.55 13.15 -26.06
CA PRO A 87 14.97 13.01 -26.32
C PRO A 87 15.64 12.06 -25.30
N ALA A 88 16.76 11.46 -25.68
CA ALA A 88 17.47 10.49 -24.85
C ALA A 88 18.02 11.06 -23.51
N GLU A 89 18.12 12.37 -23.42
CA GLU A 89 18.75 13.09 -22.28
C GLU A 89 17.73 13.72 -21.32
N ILE A 90 16.48 13.24 -21.29
CA ILE A 90 15.50 13.74 -20.32
C ILE A 90 15.85 13.28 -18.90
N ALA A 91 15.58 14.12 -17.92
CA ALA A 91 15.68 13.77 -16.53
C ALA A 91 14.62 12.72 -16.18
N LEU A 92 15.04 11.58 -15.63
CA LEU A 92 14.17 10.49 -15.19
C LEU A 92 14.07 10.48 -13.66
N PRO A 93 12.92 10.10 -13.10
CA PRO A 93 12.81 9.93 -11.66
C PRO A 93 13.73 8.80 -11.19
N VAL A 94 14.49 9.05 -10.11
CA VAL A 94 15.43 8.08 -9.51
C VAL A 94 15.01 7.68 -8.10
N LYS A 95 14.13 8.46 -7.46
CA LYS A 95 13.62 8.20 -6.12
C LYS A 95 12.27 8.91 -5.92
N ILE A 96 11.42 8.35 -5.06
CA ILE A 96 10.28 9.07 -4.48
C ILE A 96 10.34 9.06 -2.96
N GLU A 97 9.70 10.04 -2.35
CA GLU A 97 9.50 10.15 -0.91
C GLU A 97 8.04 10.52 -0.65
N VAL A 98 7.44 9.88 0.35
CA VAL A 98 6.05 10.14 0.78
C VAL A 98 6.06 10.80 2.14
N GLU A 99 5.29 11.86 2.30
CA GLU A 99 5.09 12.54 3.58
C GLU A 99 3.59 12.69 3.88
N PRO A 100 3.20 12.56 5.16
CA PRO A 100 4.03 12.15 6.30
C PRO A 100 4.41 10.66 6.24
N LYS A 101 5.57 10.27 6.78
CA LYS A 101 6.03 8.86 6.84
C LYS A 101 5.19 8.01 7.79
N GLU A 102 4.77 8.61 8.89
CA GLU A 102 3.91 8.00 9.89
C GLU A 102 3.00 9.07 10.49
N PHE A 103 1.74 8.74 10.73
CA PHE A 103 0.82 9.65 11.41
C PHE A 103 -0.27 8.89 12.18
N LEU A 104 -0.86 9.59 13.14
CA LEU A 104 -1.91 9.09 13.98
C LEU A 104 -3.13 10.00 13.85
N LEU A 105 -4.31 9.40 13.66
CA LEU A 105 -5.61 10.07 13.61
C LEU A 105 -6.46 9.64 14.81
N GLU A 106 -7.12 10.58 15.45
CA GLU A 106 -8.02 10.32 16.54
C GLU A 106 -9.47 10.45 16.06
N GLY A 107 -10.22 9.36 16.17
CA GLY A 107 -11.61 9.29 15.69
C GLY A 107 -11.74 9.07 14.18
N SER A 108 -12.98 9.11 13.71
CA SER A 108 -13.34 8.92 12.30
C SER A 108 -13.43 10.26 11.54
N ALA A 109 -13.47 10.16 10.20
CA ALA A 109 -13.61 11.29 9.28
C ALA A 109 -12.54 12.38 9.46
N LYS A 110 -11.33 12.00 9.90
CA LYS A 110 -10.16 12.88 9.89
C LYS A 110 -9.39 12.67 8.60
N GLU A 111 -8.94 13.75 8.00
CA GLU A 111 -8.26 13.72 6.71
C GLU A 111 -6.85 14.28 6.82
N ILE A 112 -5.91 13.62 6.17
CA ILE A 112 -4.55 14.09 5.97
C ILE A 112 -4.18 13.81 4.51
N PRO A 113 -3.73 14.80 3.73
CA PRO A 113 -3.21 14.56 2.41
C PRO A 113 -1.81 13.94 2.49
N LEU A 114 -1.56 12.95 1.63
CA LEU A 114 -0.21 12.48 1.37
C LEU A 114 0.43 13.34 0.28
N THR A 115 1.68 13.71 0.48
CA THR A 115 2.48 14.38 -0.54
C THR A 115 3.58 13.44 -1.04
N VAL A 116 3.83 13.48 -2.33
CA VAL A 116 4.86 12.65 -2.98
C VAL A 116 5.83 13.55 -3.71
N LYS A 117 7.09 13.50 -3.28
CA LYS A 117 8.20 14.21 -3.91
C LYS A 117 9.04 13.21 -4.71
N ALA A 118 9.28 13.48 -5.98
CA ALA A 118 10.21 12.71 -6.81
C ALA A 118 11.52 13.47 -7.01
N THR A 119 12.64 12.79 -6.82
CA THR A 119 13.97 13.29 -7.19
C THR A 119 14.33 12.74 -8.57
N TYR A 120 14.83 13.59 -9.44
CA TYR A 120 15.18 13.27 -10.82
C TYR A 120 16.69 13.14 -11.01
N SER A 121 17.10 12.49 -12.12
CA SER A 121 18.51 12.22 -12.43
C SER A 121 19.35 13.48 -12.66
N ASP A 122 18.72 14.62 -12.90
CA ASP A 122 19.38 15.94 -12.99
C ASP A 122 19.55 16.63 -11.62
N GLY A 123 19.15 15.95 -10.53
CA GLY A 123 19.21 16.47 -9.17
C GLY A 123 18.03 17.37 -8.79
N THR A 124 17.04 17.57 -9.67
CA THR A 124 15.85 18.36 -9.35
C THR A 124 14.82 17.55 -8.58
N ASP A 125 14.11 18.21 -7.68
CA ASP A 125 12.96 17.65 -6.97
C ASP A 125 11.66 18.23 -7.55
N ARG A 126 10.62 17.38 -7.66
CA ARG A 126 9.28 17.77 -8.13
C ARG A 126 8.20 17.16 -7.26
N ASP A 127 7.16 17.94 -6.99
CA ASP A 127 5.92 17.39 -6.41
C ASP A 127 5.17 16.61 -7.49
N VAL A 128 4.98 15.32 -7.22
CA VAL A 128 4.28 14.38 -8.10
C VAL A 128 3.03 13.79 -7.45
N SER A 129 2.54 14.43 -6.38
CA SER A 129 1.39 13.95 -5.62
C SER A 129 0.17 13.71 -6.51
N THR A 130 -0.17 14.66 -7.41
CA THR A 130 -1.30 14.53 -8.33
C THR A 130 -1.06 13.57 -9.50
N LEU A 131 0.18 13.14 -9.70
CA LEU A 131 0.58 12.17 -10.73
C LEU A 131 0.76 10.77 -10.15
N SER A 132 0.68 10.64 -8.82
CA SER A 132 0.82 9.38 -8.11
C SER A 132 -0.50 8.64 -8.01
N ASN A 133 -0.42 7.32 -7.84
CA ASN A 133 -1.58 6.47 -7.57
C ASN A 133 -1.46 5.91 -6.15
N TYR A 134 -2.56 5.99 -5.39
CA TYR A 134 -2.58 5.66 -3.98
C TYR A 134 -3.44 4.43 -3.69
N THR A 135 -3.00 3.61 -2.74
CA THR A 135 -3.75 2.45 -2.25
C THR A 135 -3.56 2.28 -0.75
N SER A 136 -4.57 1.77 -0.07
CA SER A 136 -4.53 1.39 1.34
C SER A 136 -4.46 -0.12 1.49
N SER A 137 -3.69 -0.61 2.47
CA SER A 137 -3.69 -2.03 2.85
C SER A 137 -4.92 -2.40 3.71
N ASN A 138 -5.63 -1.40 4.24
CA ASN A 138 -6.78 -1.60 5.12
C ASN A 138 -7.77 -0.45 5.00
N ASP A 139 -8.61 -0.49 3.96
CA ASP A 139 -9.65 0.51 3.71
C ASP A 139 -10.74 0.58 4.79
N ASN A 140 -10.83 -0.44 5.67
CA ASN A 140 -11.76 -0.41 6.80
C ASN A 140 -11.28 0.54 7.90
N SER A 141 -9.98 0.71 8.06
CA SER A 141 -9.41 1.63 9.04
C SER A 141 -9.12 3.00 8.43
N ILE A 142 -8.44 3.03 7.32
CA ILE A 142 -8.08 4.27 6.62
C ILE A 142 -8.21 4.04 5.12
N SER A 143 -9.08 4.78 4.47
CA SER A 143 -9.13 4.85 3.01
C SER A 143 -8.23 5.97 2.50
N VAL A 144 -7.81 5.84 1.27
CA VAL A 144 -7.10 6.89 0.54
C VAL A 144 -7.73 7.07 -0.83
N ASP A 145 -7.95 8.31 -1.23
CA ASP A 145 -8.38 8.60 -2.59
C ASP A 145 -7.26 8.28 -3.57
N ALA A 146 -7.55 7.45 -4.55
CA ALA A 146 -6.54 6.89 -5.45
C ALA A 146 -5.82 7.92 -6.33
N SER A 147 -6.39 9.11 -6.50
CA SER A 147 -5.89 10.18 -7.38
C SER A 147 -5.35 11.39 -6.64
N SER A 148 -5.99 11.76 -5.54
CA SER A 148 -5.60 12.95 -4.77
C SER A 148 -4.67 12.65 -3.60
N GLY A 149 -4.59 11.38 -3.16
CA GLY A 149 -3.82 10.99 -1.99
C GLY A 149 -4.42 11.49 -0.66
N VAL A 150 -5.64 12.01 -0.66
CA VAL A 150 -6.31 12.40 0.59
C VAL A 150 -6.76 11.14 1.32
N THR A 151 -6.32 11.02 2.57
CA THR A 151 -6.69 9.90 3.45
C THR A 151 -7.92 10.26 4.27
N SER A 152 -8.71 9.25 4.64
CA SER A 152 -9.86 9.44 5.54
C SER A 152 -9.94 8.31 6.55
N SER A 153 -9.90 8.65 7.85
CA SER A 153 -10.02 7.69 8.94
C SER A 153 -11.45 7.17 9.09
N LYS A 154 -11.60 5.88 9.41
CA LYS A 154 -12.89 5.21 9.59
C LYS A 154 -12.96 4.54 10.96
N THR A 155 -12.39 3.36 11.10
CA THR A 155 -12.41 2.57 12.35
C THR A 155 -11.02 2.44 12.94
N GLN A 156 -10.96 2.15 14.24
CA GLN A 156 -9.69 1.85 14.92
C GLN A 156 -8.89 0.79 14.18
N GLY A 157 -7.60 1.02 14.03
CA GLY A 157 -6.67 0.11 13.41
C GLY A 157 -5.50 0.82 12.74
N GLU A 158 -4.84 0.12 11.87
CA GLU A 158 -3.72 0.66 11.11
C GLU A 158 -3.83 0.29 9.62
N ALA A 159 -3.21 1.09 8.79
CA ALA A 159 -3.05 0.83 7.38
C ALA A 159 -1.68 1.30 6.90
N PHE A 160 -1.10 0.53 6.00
CA PHE A 160 0.04 0.97 5.21
C PHE A 160 -0.50 1.58 3.91
N LEU A 161 -0.26 2.86 3.73
CA LEU A 161 -0.71 3.63 2.57
C LEU A 161 0.43 3.68 1.57
N MET A 162 0.20 3.16 0.38
CA MET A 162 1.21 3.11 -0.68
C MET A 162 0.94 4.18 -1.72
N ALA A 163 1.95 4.97 -2.04
CA ALA A 163 1.97 5.86 -3.19
C ALA A 163 2.89 5.28 -4.28
N ARG A 164 2.40 5.26 -5.50
CA ARG A 164 3.16 4.81 -6.66
C ARG A 164 3.26 5.91 -7.69
N PHE A 165 4.49 6.21 -8.07
CA PHE A 165 4.80 7.10 -9.18
C PHE A 165 5.87 6.46 -10.07
N HIS A 166 5.61 6.39 -11.36
CA HIS A 166 6.46 5.66 -12.31
C HIS A 166 6.66 4.20 -11.83
N THR A 167 7.88 3.68 -11.77
CA THR A 167 8.21 2.35 -11.27
C THR A 167 8.46 2.28 -9.77
N PHE A 168 8.43 3.42 -9.07
CA PHE A 168 8.70 3.52 -7.63
C PHE A 168 7.41 3.36 -6.81
N THR A 169 7.57 2.76 -5.65
CA THR A 169 6.51 2.64 -4.65
C THR A 169 7.10 2.95 -3.29
N GLU A 170 6.49 3.87 -2.57
CA GLU A 170 6.83 4.24 -1.21
C GLU A 170 5.57 4.29 -0.35
N GLY A 171 5.74 4.21 0.96
CA GLY A 171 4.61 4.12 1.87
C GLY A 171 4.68 5.00 3.08
N SER A 172 3.49 5.18 3.67
CA SER A 172 3.22 5.87 4.92
C SER A 172 2.46 4.96 5.86
N MET A 173 2.82 4.91 7.13
CA MET A 173 2.10 4.17 8.16
C MET A 173 1.07 5.08 8.81
N ALA A 174 -0.19 4.71 8.73
CA ALA A 174 -1.28 5.47 9.34
C ALA A 174 -1.98 4.64 10.43
N ILE A 175 -2.26 5.28 11.56
CA ILE A 175 -2.90 4.66 12.72
C ILE A 175 -4.15 5.47 13.07
N VAL A 176 -5.25 4.78 13.33
CA VAL A 176 -6.49 5.36 13.88
C VAL A 176 -6.72 4.84 15.28
N ILE A 177 -6.86 5.74 16.23
CA ILE A 177 -7.28 5.43 17.60
C ILE A 177 -8.69 5.98 17.84
N PRO A 178 -9.45 5.40 18.80
CA PRO A 178 -10.76 5.94 19.16
C PRO A 178 -10.67 7.37 19.70
N GLU A 179 -11.64 8.20 19.36
CA GLU A 179 -11.74 9.56 19.89
C GLU A 179 -11.97 9.54 21.40
N GLY A 180 -11.23 10.39 22.13
CA GLY A 180 -11.36 10.50 23.60
C GLY A 180 -10.90 9.26 24.38
N LEU A 181 -10.13 8.37 23.78
CA LEU A 181 -9.64 7.16 24.43
C LEU A 181 -8.77 7.50 25.64
N LYS A 182 -9.25 7.14 26.84
CA LYS A 182 -8.43 7.21 28.07
C LYS A 182 -7.42 6.07 28.05
N TYR A 183 -6.16 6.39 27.88
CA TYR A 183 -5.07 5.43 27.83
C TYR A 183 -3.98 5.83 28.82
N THR A 184 -3.56 4.87 29.64
CA THR A 184 -2.37 5.00 30.48
C THR A 184 -1.40 3.90 30.09
N GLN A 185 -0.19 4.27 29.70
CA GLN A 185 0.82 3.30 29.29
C GLN A 185 1.16 2.37 30.46
N PRO A 186 0.95 1.05 30.35
CA PRO A 186 1.31 0.11 31.40
C PRO A 186 2.82 -0.04 31.49
N LYS A 187 3.31 -0.31 32.71
CA LYS A 187 4.71 -0.72 32.92
C LYS A 187 4.81 -2.21 32.65
N LEU A 188 5.31 -2.57 31.48
CA LEU A 188 5.47 -3.96 31.06
C LEU A 188 6.88 -4.45 31.34
N LYS A 189 7.02 -5.71 31.79
CA LYS A 189 8.32 -6.34 31.96
C LYS A 189 8.90 -6.68 30.60
N GLN A 190 10.19 -6.41 30.44
CA GLN A 190 10.95 -6.72 29.24
C GLN A 190 11.87 -7.89 29.53
N PHE A 191 11.87 -8.89 28.68
CA PHE A 191 12.74 -10.06 28.78
C PHE A 191 13.83 -10.03 27.70
N ASN A 192 13.51 -9.46 26.52
CA ASN A 192 14.44 -9.33 25.40
C ASN A 192 14.08 -8.12 24.52
N TYR A 193 14.85 -7.94 23.44
CA TYR A 193 14.68 -6.80 22.52
C TYR A 193 13.35 -6.84 21.73
N ILE A 194 12.75 -8.01 21.56
CA ILE A 194 11.45 -8.16 20.85
C ILE A 194 10.36 -7.46 21.67
N ASP A 195 10.39 -7.61 23.01
CA ASP A 195 9.41 -6.97 23.89
C ASP A 195 9.40 -5.44 23.71
N ASN A 196 10.57 -4.83 23.48
CA ASN A 196 10.64 -3.39 23.23
C ASN A 196 9.80 -2.99 22.02
N HIS A 197 9.98 -3.67 20.90
CA HIS A 197 9.23 -3.39 19.66
C HIS A 197 7.74 -3.66 19.82
N VAL A 198 7.39 -4.76 20.51
CA VAL A 198 5.98 -5.09 20.80
C VAL A 198 5.35 -4.03 21.69
N HIS A 199 6.03 -3.63 22.77
CA HIS A 199 5.51 -2.62 23.70
C HIS A 199 5.38 -1.24 23.04
N GLU A 200 6.34 -0.84 22.20
CA GLU A 200 6.24 0.39 21.41
C GLU A 200 5.03 0.35 20.48
N LYS A 201 4.81 -0.78 19.80
CA LYS A 201 3.66 -0.95 18.92
C LYS A 201 2.35 -0.88 19.68
N LEU A 202 2.22 -1.60 20.78
CA LEU A 202 1.04 -1.54 21.65
C LEU A 202 0.77 -0.13 22.16
N HIS A 203 1.83 0.60 22.54
CA HIS A 203 1.72 1.99 22.97
C HIS A 203 1.21 2.90 21.84
N LYS A 204 1.75 2.78 20.63
CA LYS A 204 1.28 3.55 19.47
C LYS A 204 -0.21 3.29 19.20
N LEU A 205 -0.65 2.05 19.29
CA LEU A 205 -2.04 1.64 19.07
C LEU A 205 -2.96 1.91 20.27
N ARG A 206 -2.42 2.39 21.41
CA ARG A 206 -3.15 2.58 22.67
C ARG A 206 -3.80 1.28 23.18
N ILE A 207 -3.13 0.16 22.98
CA ILE A 207 -3.60 -1.15 23.42
C ILE A 207 -2.92 -1.52 24.74
N VAL A 208 -3.74 -1.88 25.74
CA VAL A 208 -3.27 -2.49 26.98
C VAL A 208 -3.30 -4.01 26.75
N PRO A 209 -2.16 -4.71 26.88
CA PRO A 209 -2.16 -6.17 26.78
C PRO A 209 -3.03 -6.80 27.85
N SER A 210 -3.62 -7.95 27.53
CA SER A 210 -4.35 -8.77 28.51
C SER A 210 -3.40 -9.32 29.57
N GLU A 211 -3.97 -9.79 30.66
CA GLU A 211 -3.21 -10.53 31.65
C GLU A 211 -2.64 -11.84 31.13
N ILE A 212 -1.68 -12.40 31.85
CA ILE A 212 -1.07 -13.68 31.49
C ILE A 212 -2.17 -14.77 31.46
N CYS A 213 -2.18 -15.57 30.40
CA CYS A 213 -3.16 -16.60 30.21
C CYS A 213 -3.04 -17.71 31.29
N SER A 214 -4.16 -18.45 31.51
CA SER A 214 -4.15 -19.62 32.39
C SER A 214 -3.24 -20.74 31.86
N ASP A 215 -2.94 -21.70 32.72
CA ASP A 215 -2.06 -22.83 32.38
C ASP A 215 -2.64 -23.73 31.27
N GLU A 216 -3.96 -23.90 31.26
CA GLU A 216 -4.64 -24.66 30.19
C GLU A 216 -4.49 -24.00 28.82
N ILE A 217 -4.57 -22.67 28.77
CA ILE A 217 -4.35 -21.91 27.56
C ILE A 217 -2.87 -21.92 27.17
N PHE A 218 -1.98 -21.79 28.17
CA PHE A 218 -0.54 -21.77 27.93
C PHE A 218 -0.05 -23.08 27.31
N ILE A 219 -0.34 -24.23 27.94
CA ILE A 219 0.12 -25.52 27.42
C ILE A 219 -0.40 -25.77 25.99
N ARG A 220 -1.68 -25.48 25.72
CA ARG A 220 -2.23 -25.60 24.38
C ARG A 220 -1.48 -24.76 23.35
N ARG A 221 -1.15 -23.52 23.68
CA ARG A 221 -0.44 -22.61 22.76
C ARG A 221 0.99 -23.08 22.53
N VAL A 222 1.73 -23.38 23.59
CA VAL A 222 3.14 -23.75 23.47
C VAL A 222 3.34 -25.05 22.70
N TYR A 223 2.43 -26.04 22.85
CA TYR A 223 2.45 -27.27 22.07
C TYR A 223 2.24 -26.99 20.56
N LEU A 224 1.25 -26.15 20.23
CA LEU A 224 0.98 -25.79 18.84
C LEU A 224 2.12 -24.97 18.22
N ASP A 225 2.70 -24.04 18.98
CA ASP A 225 3.73 -23.15 18.51
C ASP A 225 5.08 -23.86 18.32
N ILE A 226 5.43 -24.82 19.18
CA ILE A 226 6.72 -25.52 19.14
C ILE A 226 6.68 -26.77 18.27
N ILE A 227 5.71 -27.64 18.46
CA ILE A 227 5.67 -28.96 17.77
C ILE A 227 4.47 -29.15 16.84
N GLY A 228 3.56 -28.18 16.73
CA GLY A 228 2.40 -28.25 15.83
C GLY A 228 1.31 -29.24 16.26
N LEU A 229 1.40 -29.81 17.45
CA LEU A 229 0.47 -30.80 18.00
C LEU A 229 -0.32 -30.24 19.18
N LEU A 230 -1.40 -30.90 19.56
CA LEU A 230 -2.09 -30.63 20.82
C LEU A 230 -1.53 -31.52 21.93
N PRO A 231 -1.51 -31.03 23.19
CA PRO A 231 -1.18 -31.87 24.32
C PRO A 231 -2.22 -33.01 24.46
N THR A 232 -1.79 -34.17 24.93
CA THR A 232 -2.68 -35.21 25.36
C THR A 232 -3.43 -34.84 26.63
N GLU A 233 -4.50 -35.58 26.95
CA GLU A 233 -5.26 -35.32 28.17
C GLU A 233 -4.40 -35.50 29.43
N GLU A 234 -3.50 -36.50 29.41
CA GLU A 234 -2.55 -36.79 30.51
C GLU A 234 -1.55 -35.65 30.67
N GLU A 235 -0.92 -35.19 29.59
CA GLU A 235 0.03 -34.08 29.61
C GLU A 235 -0.63 -32.81 30.15
N LEU A 236 -1.85 -32.51 29.71
CA LEU A 236 -2.63 -31.38 30.20
C LEU A 236 -2.88 -31.47 31.72
N LYS A 237 -3.36 -32.64 32.19
CA LYS A 237 -3.66 -32.85 33.61
C LYS A 237 -2.42 -32.71 34.48
N VAL A 238 -1.31 -33.32 34.08
CA VAL A 238 -0.03 -33.23 34.79
C VAL A 238 0.44 -31.78 34.88
N PHE A 239 0.47 -31.07 33.76
CA PHE A 239 0.93 -29.70 33.72
C PHE A 239 0.07 -28.75 34.56
N VAL A 240 -1.26 -28.87 34.48
CA VAL A 240 -2.18 -28.00 35.25
C VAL A 240 -2.09 -28.28 36.76
N SER A 241 -1.89 -29.54 37.15
CA SER A 241 -1.76 -29.92 38.56
C SER A 241 -0.38 -29.61 39.18
N ASP A 242 0.63 -29.36 38.36
CA ASP A 242 1.96 -28.99 38.81
C ASP A 242 1.94 -27.57 39.46
N THR A 243 2.42 -27.45 40.68
CA THR A 243 2.51 -26.18 41.41
C THR A 243 3.88 -25.51 41.32
N ASN A 244 4.79 -26.08 40.55
CA ASN A 244 6.13 -25.52 40.38
C ASN A 244 6.06 -24.17 39.64
N PRO A 245 6.57 -23.07 40.16
CA PRO A 245 6.56 -21.76 39.53
C PRO A 245 7.35 -21.71 38.20
N GLY A 246 8.33 -22.61 38.02
CA GLY A 246 9.13 -22.73 36.78
C GLY A 246 8.58 -23.71 35.75
N LYS A 247 7.40 -24.27 35.96
CA LYS A 247 6.84 -25.33 35.10
C LYS A 247 6.65 -24.89 33.61
N ARG A 248 6.39 -23.61 33.37
CA ARG A 248 6.20 -23.09 32.00
C ARG A 248 7.51 -23.09 31.21
N ASP A 249 8.59 -22.65 31.84
CA ASP A 249 9.93 -22.67 31.22
C ASP A 249 10.41 -24.10 31.00
N ALA A 250 10.23 -24.97 32.01
CA ALA A 250 10.57 -26.40 31.89
C ALA A 250 9.80 -27.12 30.77
N LEU A 251 8.52 -26.79 30.57
CA LEU A 251 7.73 -27.34 29.47
C LEU A 251 8.25 -26.90 28.10
N VAL A 252 8.67 -25.63 27.96
CA VAL A 252 9.27 -25.14 26.72
C VAL A 252 10.54 -25.92 26.39
N ASP A 253 11.44 -26.09 27.37
CA ASP A 253 12.69 -26.83 27.20
C ASP A 253 12.42 -28.29 26.82
N GLU A 254 11.45 -28.96 27.49
CA GLU A 254 11.05 -30.33 27.16
C GLU A 254 10.54 -30.47 25.72
N LEU A 255 9.69 -29.55 25.28
CA LEU A 255 9.13 -29.59 23.91
C LEU A 255 10.18 -29.38 22.84
N LEU A 256 11.18 -28.52 23.08
CA LEU A 256 12.30 -28.27 22.16
C LEU A 256 13.22 -29.50 22.01
N GLU A 257 13.23 -30.43 23.00
CA GLU A 257 13.99 -31.69 22.92
C GLU A 257 13.20 -32.86 22.29
N ARG A 258 11.92 -32.67 22.03
CA ARG A 258 11.08 -33.73 21.41
C ARG A 258 11.44 -33.94 19.95
N LYS A 259 11.25 -35.19 19.49
CA LYS A 259 11.46 -35.56 18.08
C LYS A 259 10.46 -34.90 17.12
N ASP A 260 9.35 -34.40 17.65
CA ASP A 260 8.29 -33.74 16.89
C ASP A 260 8.64 -32.26 16.57
N PHE A 261 9.66 -31.70 17.27
CA PHE A 261 10.25 -30.38 16.98
C PHE A 261 11.23 -30.50 15.82
#